data_5dcb6554aa94015e5b610301eeb700bb
#
_entry.id   5dcb6554aa94015e5b610301eeb700bb
#
_cell.length_a   1.000
_cell.length_b   1.000
_cell.length_c   1.000
_cell.angle_alpha   90.00
_cell.angle_beta   90.00
_cell.angle_gamma   90.00
#
_symmetry.space_group_name_H-M   'P 1'
#
loop_
_entity.id
_entity.type
_entity.pdbx_description
1 polymer ?
#
loop_
_entity_poly.entity_id
_entity_poly.type
_entity_poly.pdbx_seq_one_letter_code
_entity_poly.pdbx_strand_id
1 'polypeptide(L)'
;MLPIRRGNFYDRIGRPLTGVTPRWYALCIPGDSSYATLFPFVPFAQQAQLYARRNSITPFLIEVEDDLSANGVFMVADARRYLPTPIARHLIGYLDGDGHGMTGLEKAYDDLLAAAGDAQAVLCTTTARGDLLAGTTPQVQTTARGTNTAITLTLDANIQRACEAIAAQNMSKGCIIVMQVGSGQILASTSMPEFDPDDIAASIRADDTSLINRSLSAFSAGSVFKVVLA
;
A
#
# COMPACT_ATOMS: atom_id res chain seq x y z
N MET A 1 6.42 -9.17 -13.92
CA MET A 1 6.81 -7.80 -13.56
C MET A 1 6.24 -7.53 -12.18
N LEU A 2 7.03 -6.96 -11.28
CA LEU A 2 6.56 -6.55 -9.95
C LEU A 2 5.74 -5.27 -10.03
N PRO A 3 4.89 -4.98 -9.04
CA PRO A 3 4.25 -3.67 -8.93
C PRO A 3 5.30 -2.55 -8.96
N ILE A 4 4.95 -1.45 -9.60
CA ILE A 4 5.85 -0.29 -9.66
C ILE A 4 5.91 0.33 -8.27
N ARG A 5 7.11 0.48 -7.74
CA ARG A 5 7.31 1.24 -6.50
C ARG A 5 6.99 2.70 -6.75
N ARG A 6 6.50 3.37 -5.72
CA ARG A 6 6.13 4.80 -5.75
C ARG A 6 6.89 5.54 -4.66
N GLY A 7 7.04 6.84 -4.81
CA GLY A 7 7.53 7.70 -3.74
C GLY A 7 6.68 7.60 -2.47
N ASN A 8 7.27 7.76 -1.30
CA ASN A 8 6.61 7.56 -0.01
C ASN A 8 6.22 8.87 0.66
N PHE A 9 5.22 8.79 1.54
CA PHE A 9 4.87 9.85 2.47
C PHE A 9 5.60 9.66 3.80
N TYR A 10 6.04 10.78 4.36
CA TYR A 10 6.70 10.86 5.66
C TYR A 10 5.99 11.86 6.57
N ASP A 11 6.05 11.65 7.87
CA ASP A 11 5.58 12.62 8.85
C ASP A 11 6.55 13.80 8.98
N ARG A 12 6.20 14.79 9.80
CA ARG A 12 6.96 16.03 10.02
C ARG A 12 8.40 15.83 10.54
N ILE A 13 8.71 14.66 11.10
CA ILE A 13 10.04 14.33 11.62
C ILE A 13 10.73 13.21 10.82
N GLY A 14 10.20 12.87 9.64
CA GLY A 14 10.80 11.91 8.72
C GLY A 14 10.44 10.45 9.00
N ARG A 15 9.44 10.15 9.81
CA ARG A 15 8.93 8.78 9.96
C ARG A 15 8.06 8.40 8.77
N PRO A 16 8.28 7.23 8.16
CA PRO A 16 7.51 6.82 7.00
C PRO A 16 6.05 6.50 7.37
N LEU A 17 5.13 6.99 6.56
CA LEU A 17 3.69 6.73 6.65
C LEU A 17 3.22 5.69 5.64
N THR A 18 4.05 5.42 4.62
CA THR A 18 3.80 4.42 3.57
C THR A 18 5.08 3.71 3.17
N GLY A 19 4.98 2.55 2.48
CA GLY A 19 6.06 1.92 1.73
C GLY A 19 7.16 1.26 2.56
N VAL A 20 6.91 0.84 3.80
CA VAL A 20 7.92 0.24 4.67
C VAL A 20 7.61 -1.17 5.15
N THR A 21 6.39 -1.66 4.93
CA THR A 21 6.03 -3.02 5.31
C THR A 21 6.63 -4.01 4.31
N PRO A 22 7.45 -4.97 4.75
CA PRO A 22 8.01 -5.97 3.85
C PRO A 22 6.93 -6.75 3.10
N ARG A 23 7.21 -7.05 1.84
CA ARG A 23 6.42 -7.89 0.96
C ARG A 23 7.36 -8.78 0.18
N TRP A 24 7.05 -10.06 0.11
CA TRP A 24 7.91 -11.04 -0.50
C TRP A 24 7.25 -11.66 -1.73
N TYR A 25 8.01 -11.80 -2.80
CA TYR A 25 7.61 -12.52 -3.99
C TYR A 25 8.54 -13.69 -4.22
N ALA A 26 7.98 -14.88 -4.34
CA ALA A 26 8.70 -16.09 -4.74
C ALA A 26 8.61 -16.28 -6.25
N LEU A 27 9.71 -16.66 -6.88
CA LEU A 27 9.70 -17.11 -8.26
C LEU A 27 9.19 -18.56 -8.31
N CYS A 28 7.98 -18.73 -8.81
CA CYS A 28 7.41 -20.05 -9.07
C CYS A 28 7.90 -20.56 -10.44
N ILE A 29 8.64 -21.64 -10.43
CA ILE A 29 9.04 -22.37 -11.65
C ILE A 29 7.96 -23.42 -11.87
N PRO A 30 7.41 -23.57 -13.11
CA PRO A 30 6.41 -24.57 -13.39
C PRO A 30 6.85 -25.98 -12.98
N GLY A 31 5.97 -26.71 -12.29
CA GLY A 31 6.23 -28.07 -11.82
C GLY A 31 5.63 -28.35 -10.45
N ASP A 32 5.23 -29.60 -10.22
CA ASP A 32 4.51 -30.00 -9.00
C ASP A 32 5.29 -29.74 -7.70
N SER A 33 6.63 -29.90 -7.75
CA SER A 33 7.47 -29.65 -6.58
C SER A 33 7.48 -28.19 -6.13
N SER A 34 7.53 -27.26 -7.10
CA SER A 34 7.49 -25.82 -6.82
C SER A 34 6.14 -25.40 -6.23
N TYR A 35 5.04 -25.94 -6.77
CA TYR A 35 3.71 -25.67 -6.22
C TYR A 35 3.56 -26.19 -4.79
N ALA A 36 3.98 -27.44 -4.53
CA ALA A 36 3.92 -28.04 -3.20
C ALA A 36 4.73 -27.24 -2.17
N THR A 37 5.88 -26.71 -2.56
CA THR A 37 6.74 -25.91 -1.71
C THR A 37 6.15 -24.55 -1.39
N LEU A 38 5.54 -23.89 -2.37
CA LEU A 38 5.06 -22.50 -2.23
C LEU A 38 3.66 -22.41 -1.64
N PHE A 39 2.79 -23.39 -1.91
CA PHE A 39 1.37 -23.34 -1.55
C PHE A 39 1.09 -23.01 -0.07
N PRO A 40 1.81 -23.57 0.92
CA PRO A 40 1.58 -23.27 2.34
C PRO A 40 1.86 -21.80 2.72
N PHE A 41 2.68 -21.10 1.94
CA PHE A 41 3.14 -19.73 2.23
C PHE A 41 2.44 -18.68 1.37
N VAL A 42 1.55 -19.09 0.47
CA VAL A 42 0.79 -18.16 -0.38
C VAL A 42 -0.47 -17.71 0.39
N PRO A 43 -0.70 -16.40 0.53
CA PRO A 43 -1.89 -15.86 1.15
C PRO A 43 -3.17 -16.49 0.57
N PHE A 44 -4.14 -16.80 1.43
CA PHE A 44 -5.37 -17.49 1.03
C PHE A 44 -6.06 -16.84 -0.17
N ALA A 45 -6.12 -15.51 -0.21
CA ALA A 45 -6.71 -14.76 -1.32
C ALA A 45 -6.00 -14.99 -2.67
N GLN A 46 -4.74 -15.41 -2.65
CA GLN A 46 -3.93 -15.63 -3.86
C GLN A 46 -3.77 -17.12 -4.23
N GLN A 47 -4.19 -18.05 -3.37
CA GLN A 47 -4.09 -19.49 -3.66
C GLN A 47 -4.84 -19.89 -4.94
N ALA A 48 -6.00 -19.29 -5.18
CA ALA A 48 -6.76 -19.50 -6.41
C ALA A 48 -5.96 -19.06 -7.66
N GLN A 49 -5.19 -17.96 -7.56
CA GLN A 49 -4.33 -17.47 -8.63
C GLN A 49 -3.15 -18.42 -8.88
N LEU A 50 -2.52 -18.93 -7.82
CA LEU A 50 -1.48 -19.95 -7.94
C LEU A 50 -2.03 -21.18 -8.64
N TYR A 51 -3.20 -21.70 -8.21
CA TYR A 51 -3.85 -22.86 -8.81
C TYR A 51 -4.20 -22.64 -10.29
N ALA A 52 -4.73 -21.46 -10.66
CA ALA A 52 -5.06 -21.13 -12.04
C ALA A 52 -3.82 -21.15 -12.96
N ARG A 53 -2.63 -20.91 -12.43
CA ARG A 53 -1.36 -20.94 -13.17
C ARG A 53 -0.62 -22.27 -13.11
N ARG A 54 -1.21 -23.34 -12.54
CA ARG A 54 -0.56 -24.65 -12.38
C ARG A 54 -0.06 -25.27 -13.71
N ASN A 55 -0.71 -24.92 -14.82
CA ASN A 55 -0.33 -25.38 -16.18
C ASN A 55 0.52 -24.33 -16.94
N SER A 56 1.02 -23.31 -16.27
CA SER A 56 1.93 -22.34 -16.91
C SER A 56 3.17 -23.07 -17.40
N ILE A 57 3.67 -22.67 -18.56
CA ILE A 57 4.96 -23.10 -19.12
C ILE A 57 6.05 -22.03 -18.89
N THR A 58 5.69 -20.91 -18.26
CA THR A 58 6.63 -19.82 -17.99
C THR A 58 6.68 -19.55 -16.49
N PRO A 59 7.88 -19.33 -15.91
CA PRO A 59 8.02 -18.91 -14.53
C PRO A 59 7.25 -17.60 -14.26
N PHE A 60 6.71 -17.48 -13.05
CA PHE A 60 6.00 -16.28 -12.63
C PHE A 60 6.26 -15.97 -11.15
N LEU A 61 6.03 -14.73 -10.74
CA LEU A 61 6.12 -14.31 -9.37
C LEU A 61 4.78 -14.49 -8.67
N ILE A 62 4.83 -14.96 -7.44
CA ILE A 62 3.68 -15.07 -6.53
C ILE A 62 4.05 -14.45 -5.18
N GLU A 63 3.13 -13.70 -4.58
CA GLU A 63 3.33 -13.19 -3.23
C GLU A 63 3.28 -14.31 -2.21
N VAL A 64 4.18 -14.26 -1.24
CA VAL A 64 4.25 -15.19 -0.10
C VAL A 64 4.36 -14.42 1.20
N GLU A 65 3.95 -15.06 2.30
CA GLU A 65 3.90 -14.42 3.61
C GLU A 65 5.31 -14.27 4.23
N ASP A 66 6.22 -15.21 3.93
CA ASP A 66 7.54 -15.27 4.52
C ASP A 66 8.67 -15.27 3.48
N ASP A 67 9.88 -14.96 3.93
CA ASP A 67 11.11 -15.12 3.15
C ASP A 67 11.53 -16.60 3.10
N LEU A 68 11.39 -17.22 1.93
CA LEU A 68 11.74 -18.62 1.67
C LEU A 68 13.14 -18.81 1.06
N SER A 69 14.00 -17.80 1.09
CA SER A 69 15.36 -17.86 0.51
C SER A 69 16.21 -18.99 1.14
N ALA A 70 16.04 -19.24 2.44
CA ALA A 70 16.69 -20.34 3.14
C ALA A 70 16.29 -21.72 2.62
N ASN A 71 15.14 -21.84 1.96
CA ASN A 71 14.63 -23.08 1.36
C ASN A 71 15.06 -23.22 -0.12
N GLY A 72 15.96 -22.37 -0.60
CA GLY A 72 16.44 -22.39 -1.98
C GLY A 72 15.47 -21.80 -3.00
N VAL A 73 14.42 -21.10 -2.54
CA VAL A 73 13.48 -20.37 -3.41
C VAL A 73 14.09 -19.02 -3.79
N PHE A 74 14.02 -18.68 -5.08
CA PHE A 74 14.43 -17.35 -5.50
C PHE A 74 13.39 -16.32 -5.08
N MET A 75 13.81 -15.37 -4.22
CA MET A 75 12.94 -14.38 -3.61
C MET A 75 13.24 -12.97 -4.10
N VAL A 76 12.19 -12.16 -4.16
CA VAL A 76 12.32 -10.72 -4.41
C VAL A 76 11.62 -9.97 -3.30
N ALA A 77 12.37 -9.09 -2.64
CA ALA A 77 11.82 -8.21 -1.62
C ALA A 77 11.19 -6.98 -2.27
N ASP A 78 10.02 -6.62 -1.78
CA ASP A 78 9.31 -5.39 -2.11
C ASP A 78 8.74 -4.77 -0.83
N ALA A 79 8.03 -3.65 -0.93
CA ALA A 79 7.35 -3.03 0.18
C ALA A 79 5.86 -2.84 -0.16
N ARG A 80 4.98 -3.20 0.77
CA ARG A 80 3.56 -2.86 0.69
C ARG A 80 3.37 -1.35 0.73
N ARG A 81 2.42 -0.85 -0.04
CA ARG A 81 2.13 0.58 -0.06
C ARG A 81 1.69 1.09 1.30
N TYR A 82 0.78 0.38 1.94
CA TYR A 82 0.23 0.79 3.23
C TYR A 82 0.83 -0.02 4.38
N LEU A 83 0.81 0.57 5.57
CA LEU A 83 1.20 -0.10 6.81
C LEU A 83 0.18 -1.18 7.16
N PRO A 84 0.53 -2.20 7.97
CA PRO A 84 -0.44 -3.19 8.46
C PRO A 84 -1.62 -2.56 9.20
N THR A 85 -1.37 -1.44 9.88
CA THR A 85 -2.39 -0.52 10.39
C THR A 85 -2.22 0.79 9.65
N PRO A 86 -2.96 1.01 8.55
CA PRO A 86 -2.84 2.23 7.76
C PRO A 86 -3.14 3.47 8.59
N ILE A 87 -2.45 4.57 8.32
CA ILE A 87 -2.54 5.84 9.04
C ILE A 87 -3.07 6.93 8.11
N ALA A 88 -3.85 7.86 8.64
CA ALA A 88 -4.40 9.01 7.90
C ALA A 88 -5.07 8.62 6.57
N ARG A 89 -5.80 7.51 6.54
CA ARG A 89 -6.32 6.81 5.36
C ARG A 89 -7.03 7.73 4.38
N HIS A 90 -7.94 8.59 4.88
CA HIS A 90 -8.69 9.52 4.04
C HIS A 90 -7.85 10.67 3.49
N LEU A 91 -6.80 11.08 4.23
CA LEU A 91 -5.90 12.13 3.77
C LEU A 91 -4.89 11.57 2.76
N ILE A 92 -4.27 10.45 3.06
CA ILE A 92 -3.34 9.78 2.13
C ILE A 92 -4.11 9.28 0.91
N GLY A 93 -5.24 8.63 1.10
CA GLY A 93 -6.04 8.06 0.01
C GLY A 93 -5.64 6.62 -0.31
N TYR A 94 -6.05 6.15 -1.48
CA TYR A 94 -5.80 4.80 -1.96
C TYR A 94 -5.46 4.77 -3.46
N LEU A 95 -4.89 3.65 -3.88
CA LEU A 95 -4.55 3.34 -5.27
C LEU A 95 -5.58 2.40 -5.88
N ASP A 96 -5.72 2.44 -7.21
CA ASP A 96 -6.41 1.42 -7.97
C ASP A 96 -5.53 0.17 -8.19
N GLY A 97 -6.07 -0.83 -8.90
CA GLY A 97 -5.35 -2.07 -9.22
C GLY A 97 -4.13 -1.89 -10.11
N ASP A 98 -4.04 -0.79 -10.83
CA ASP A 98 -2.93 -0.45 -11.73
C ASP A 98 -1.89 0.45 -11.04
N GLY A 99 -2.16 0.86 -9.79
CA GLY A 99 -1.26 1.65 -8.96
C GLY A 99 -1.41 3.16 -9.17
N HIS A 100 -2.53 3.65 -9.71
CA HIS A 100 -2.84 5.08 -9.82
C HIS A 100 -3.57 5.60 -8.59
N GLY A 101 -3.26 6.82 -8.19
CA GLY A 101 -3.91 7.50 -7.06
C GLY A 101 -5.36 7.86 -7.34
N MET A 102 -6.30 7.32 -6.56
CA MET A 102 -7.73 7.53 -6.75
C MET A 102 -8.29 8.66 -5.89
N THR A 103 -7.77 8.82 -4.68
CA THR A 103 -8.23 9.85 -3.73
C THR A 103 -7.07 10.44 -2.93
N GLY A 104 -7.34 11.50 -2.17
CA GLY A 104 -6.39 12.08 -1.22
C GLY A 104 -5.09 12.57 -1.85
N LEU A 105 -4.02 12.46 -1.09
CA LEU A 105 -2.67 12.85 -1.51
C LEU A 105 -2.10 11.91 -2.56
N GLU A 106 -2.50 10.63 -2.57
CA GLU A 106 -2.12 9.68 -3.64
C GLU A 106 -2.56 10.20 -5.00
N LYS A 107 -3.79 10.73 -5.10
CA LYS A 107 -4.31 11.32 -6.33
C LYS A 107 -3.67 12.68 -6.64
N ALA A 108 -3.54 13.53 -5.62
CA ALA A 108 -3.02 14.88 -5.79
C ALA A 108 -1.56 14.89 -6.29
N TYR A 109 -0.78 13.89 -5.93
CA TYR A 109 0.65 13.76 -6.26
C TYR A 109 0.94 12.52 -7.12
N ASP A 110 -0.05 11.99 -7.84
CA ASP A 110 0.07 10.72 -8.57
C ASP A 110 1.28 10.69 -9.49
N ASP A 111 1.39 11.66 -10.41
CA ASP A 111 2.50 11.75 -11.37
C ASP A 111 3.86 11.83 -10.66
N LEU A 112 3.95 12.64 -9.59
CA LEU A 112 5.20 12.84 -8.84
C LEU A 112 5.64 11.56 -8.14
N LEU A 113 4.70 10.88 -7.47
CA LEU A 113 4.97 9.64 -6.73
C LEU A 113 5.26 8.47 -7.67
N ALA A 114 4.57 8.39 -8.81
CA ALA A 114 4.81 7.36 -9.82
C ALA A 114 6.17 7.54 -10.51
N ALA A 115 6.58 8.78 -10.78
CA ALA A 115 7.88 9.09 -11.38
C ALA A 115 9.06 8.79 -10.43
N ALA A 116 8.83 8.82 -9.11
CA ALA A 116 9.85 8.57 -8.09
C ALA A 116 10.14 7.09 -7.85
N GLY A 117 9.36 6.20 -8.45
CA GLY A 117 9.47 4.77 -8.20
C GLY A 117 10.41 4.05 -9.16
N ASP A 118 10.85 2.88 -8.71
CA ASP A 118 11.61 1.95 -9.52
C ASP A 118 10.71 0.85 -10.08
N ALA A 119 10.94 0.45 -11.32
CA ALA A 119 10.35 -0.76 -11.87
C ALA A 119 11.31 -1.93 -11.67
N GLN A 120 10.82 -3.04 -11.16
CA GLN A 120 11.59 -4.27 -10.99
C GLN A 120 11.04 -5.38 -11.89
N ALA A 121 11.93 -6.09 -12.54
CA ALA A 121 11.62 -7.29 -13.31
C ALA A 121 12.57 -8.42 -12.92
N VAL A 122 12.06 -9.64 -12.90
CA VAL A 122 12.90 -10.82 -12.77
C VAL A 122 13.18 -11.37 -14.17
N LEU A 123 14.44 -11.46 -14.50
CA LEU A 123 14.92 -12.09 -15.74
C LEU A 123 15.38 -13.50 -15.42
N CYS A 124 14.86 -14.46 -16.15
CA CYS A 124 15.31 -15.84 -16.08
C CYS A 124 15.42 -16.45 -17.48
N THR A 125 16.42 -17.29 -17.67
CA THR A 125 16.60 -18.05 -18.91
C THR A 125 15.97 -19.41 -18.73
N THR A 126 15.03 -19.76 -19.61
CA THR A 126 14.29 -21.02 -19.54
C THR A 126 14.49 -21.87 -20.79
N THR A 127 14.30 -23.17 -20.64
CA THR A 127 14.12 -24.11 -21.76
C THR A 127 12.75 -23.86 -22.41
N ALA A 128 12.53 -24.51 -23.58
CA ALA A 128 11.22 -24.47 -24.24
C ALA A 128 10.07 -25.09 -23.39
N ARG A 129 10.40 -25.85 -22.34
CA ARG A 129 9.42 -26.44 -21.40
C ARG A 129 9.14 -25.58 -20.18
N GLY A 130 9.84 -24.44 -20.04
CA GLY A 130 9.67 -23.53 -18.88
C GLY A 130 10.62 -23.79 -17.71
N ASP A 131 11.45 -24.85 -17.75
CA ASP A 131 12.45 -25.11 -16.71
C ASP A 131 13.57 -24.07 -16.78
N LEU A 132 14.14 -23.72 -15.64
CA LEU A 132 15.34 -22.88 -15.63
C LEU A 132 16.49 -23.61 -16.33
N LEU A 133 17.21 -22.88 -17.19
CA LEU A 133 18.38 -23.43 -17.87
C LEU A 133 19.49 -23.72 -16.85
N ALA A 134 20.00 -24.94 -16.84
CA ALA A 134 21.07 -25.36 -15.94
C ALA A 134 22.29 -24.41 -16.01
N GLY A 135 22.81 -24.01 -14.86
CA GLY A 135 23.92 -23.07 -14.75
C GLY A 135 23.54 -21.59 -14.85
N THR A 136 22.25 -21.25 -14.98
CA THR A 136 21.77 -19.86 -14.92
C THR A 136 21.03 -19.61 -13.62
N THR A 137 21.16 -18.38 -13.11
CA THR A 137 20.40 -17.92 -11.94
C THR A 137 19.47 -16.78 -12.34
N PRO A 138 18.24 -16.73 -11.82
CA PRO A 138 17.37 -15.59 -12.00
C PRO A 138 18.05 -14.30 -11.50
N GLN A 139 17.78 -13.19 -12.15
CA GLN A 139 18.34 -11.88 -11.80
C GLN A 139 17.22 -10.85 -11.66
N VAL A 140 17.33 -10.00 -10.63
CA VAL A 140 16.45 -8.84 -10.50
C VAL A 140 17.06 -7.68 -11.27
N GLN A 141 16.36 -7.21 -12.28
CA GLN A 141 16.69 -5.99 -12.98
C GLN A 141 15.83 -4.85 -12.45
N THR A 142 16.49 -3.84 -11.90
CA THR A 142 15.84 -2.62 -11.42
C THR A 142 16.08 -1.52 -12.44
N THR A 143 14.99 -0.91 -12.92
CA THR A 143 15.03 0.25 -13.80
C THR A 143 14.59 1.46 -13.01
N ALA A 144 15.52 2.35 -12.69
CA ALA A 144 15.21 3.64 -12.08
C ALA A 144 14.39 4.48 -13.08
N ARG A 145 13.25 5.01 -12.62
CA ARG A 145 12.38 5.86 -13.45
C ARG A 145 12.61 7.35 -13.22
N GLY A 146 13.29 7.71 -12.14
CA GLY A 146 13.51 9.11 -11.82
C GLY A 146 14.27 9.33 -10.51
N THR A 147 14.09 10.48 -9.91
CA THR A 147 14.65 10.83 -8.61
C THR A 147 13.83 10.20 -7.50
N ASN A 148 14.49 9.70 -6.45
CA ASN A 148 13.82 9.26 -5.21
C ASN A 148 13.09 10.46 -4.58
N THR A 149 11.86 10.70 -5.00
CA THR A 149 11.04 11.77 -4.48
C THR A 149 10.18 11.24 -3.34
N ALA A 150 10.23 11.93 -2.22
CA ALA A 150 9.41 11.66 -1.05
C ALA A 150 8.62 12.93 -0.68
N ILE A 151 7.46 12.77 -0.08
CA ILE A 151 6.63 13.89 0.36
C ILE A 151 6.59 13.88 1.89
N THR A 152 7.11 14.95 2.50
CA THR A 152 7.01 15.16 3.94
C THR A 152 5.75 15.95 4.24
N LEU A 153 4.91 15.41 5.10
CA LEU A 153 3.67 16.04 5.56
C LEU A 153 3.91 16.80 6.87
N THR A 154 2.99 17.69 7.20
CA THR A 154 2.96 18.35 8.51
C THR A 154 2.41 17.44 9.62
N LEU A 155 1.85 16.28 9.27
CA LEU A 155 1.32 15.31 10.24
C LEU A 155 2.38 14.87 11.24
N ASP A 156 1.96 14.68 12.47
CA ASP A 156 2.70 13.96 13.50
C ASP A 156 2.06 12.57 13.66
N ALA A 157 2.81 11.52 13.35
CA ALA A 157 2.30 10.15 13.37
C ALA A 157 1.76 9.73 14.74
N ASN A 158 2.33 10.23 15.84
CA ASN A 158 1.85 9.90 17.19
C ASN A 158 0.50 10.57 17.49
N ILE A 159 0.37 11.87 17.15
CA ILE A 159 -0.88 12.62 17.33
C ILE A 159 -1.97 12.02 16.42
N GLN A 160 -1.63 11.71 15.18
CA GLN A 160 -2.56 11.06 14.22
C GLN A 160 -3.11 9.75 14.77
N ARG A 161 -2.23 8.84 15.25
CA ARG A 161 -2.67 7.56 15.82
C ARG A 161 -3.50 7.71 17.09
N ALA A 162 -3.16 8.67 17.93
CA ALA A 162 -3.98 8.99 19.13
C ALA A 162 -5.39 9.46 18.71
N CYS A 163 -5.49 10.34 17.71
CA CYS A 163 -6.78 10.80 17.17
C CYS A 163 -7.59 9.64 16.54
N GLU A 164 -6.95 8.76 15.79
CA GLU A 164 -7.60 7.57 15.21
C GLU A 164 -8.14 6.64 16.30
N ALA A 165 -7.34 6.35 17.34
CA ALA A 165 -7.77 5.51 18.45
C ALA A 165 -8.95 6.13 19.23
N ILE A 166 -8.92 7.44 19.49
CA ILE A 166 -10.02 8.17 20.14
C ILE A 166 -11.27 8.14 19.26
N ALA A 167 -11.12 8.41 17.97
CA ALA A 167 -12.22 8.41 17.02
C ALA A 167 -12.89 7.05 16.91
N ALA A 168 -12.12 5.97 16.79
CA ALA A 168 -12.63 4.60 16.71
C ALA A 168 -13.46 4.19 17.94
N GLN A 169 -13.10 4.70 19.13
CA GLN A 169 -13.80 4.39 20.37
C GLN A 169 -15.06 5.24 20.60
N ASN A 170 -15.10 6.47 20.07
CA ASN A 170 -16.09 7.47 20.47
C ASN A 170 -16.98 7.98 19.34
N MET A 171 -16.66 7.68 18.08
CA MET A 171 -17.39 8.23 16.93
C MET A 171 -17.73 7.14 15.91
N SER A 172 -19.02 7.05 15.55
CA SER A 172 -19.45 6.26 14.38
C SER A 172 -19.22 7.03 13.07
N LYS A 173 -19.47 8.34 13.10
CA LYS A 173 -19.29 9.24 11.93
C LYS A 173 -18.80 10.61 12.42
N GLY A 174 -17.75 11.13 11.77
CA GLY A 174 -17.20 12.44 12.13
C GLY A 174 -15.74 12.59 11.72
N CYS A 175 -15.11 13.66 12.19
CA CYS A 175 -13.69 13.89 11.99
C CYS A 175 -13.03 14.55 13.19
N ILE A 176 -11.72 14.33 13.36
CA ILE A 176 -10.87 15.05 14.29
C ILE A 176 -9.76 15.71 13.48
N ILE A 177 -9.57 17.01 13.67
CA ILE A 177 -8.47 17.77 13.09
C ILE A 177 -7.70 18.43 14.23
N VAL A 178 -6.39 18.23 14.26
CA VAL A 178 -5.49 18.89 15.19
C VAL A 178 -4.59 19.84 14.41
N MET A 179 -4.63 21.11 14.78
CA MET A 179 -3.87 22.17 14.15
C MET A 179 -2.93 22.83 15.15
N GLN A 180 -1.71 23.10 14.74
CA GLN A 180 -0.74 23.83 15.54
C GLN A 180 -1.07 25.33 15.58
N VAL A 181 -1.26 25.87 16.76
CA VAL A 181 -1.48 27.31 16.96
C VAL A 181 -0.27 28.10 16.47
N GLY A 182 -0.52 29.20 15.79
CA GLY A 182 0.50 30.11 15.27
C GLY A 182 1.04 29.75 13.87
N SER A 183 1.20 28.47 13.54
CA SER A 183 1.66 28.05 12.20
C SER A 183 0.53 27.62 11.26
N GLY A 184 -0.61 27.19 11.80
CA GLY A 184 -1.71 26.60 11.02
C GLY A 184 -1.41 25.20 10.45
N GLN A 185 -0.29 24.58 10.82
CA GLN A 185 0.05 23.24 10.34
C GLN A 185 -0.92 22.20 10.89
N ILE A 186 -1.44 21.34 10.03
CA ILE A 186 -2.28 20.22 10.41
C ILE A 186 -1.38 19.10 10.92
N LEU A 187 -1.53 18.75 12.20
CA LEU A 187 -0.77 17.71 12.87
C LEU A 187 -1.49 16.35 12.83
N ALA A 188 -2.82 16.35 12.75
CA ALA A 188 -3.62 15.16 12.55
C ALA A 188 -4.91 15.49 11.78
N SER A 189 -5.38 14.54 10.99
CA SER A 189 -6.64 14.61 10.26
C SER A 189 -7.23 13.20 10.16
N THR A 190 -8.26 12.93 10.96
CA THR A 190 -8.93 11.63 11.06
C THR A 190 -10.36 11.76 10.61
N SER A 191 -10.88 10.80 9.86
CA SER A 191 -12.27 10.72 9.42
C SER A 191 -12.84 9.34 9.72
N MET A 192 -14.09 9.27 10.19
CA MET A 192 -14.78 8.03 10.55
C MET A 192 -16.09 7.87 9.75
N PRO A 193 -16.48 6.63 9.39
CA PRO A 193 -15.74 5.39 9.57
C PRO A 193 -14.50 5.31 8.69
N GLU A 194 -13.54 4.49 9.10
CA GLU A 194 -12.34 4.19 8.32
C GLU A 194 -12.63 3.14 7.25
N PHE A 195 -11.76 3.09 6.25
CA PHE A 195 -11.76 2.06 5.21
C PHE A 195 -10.40 1.35 5.15
N ASP A 196 -10.35 0.18 4.53
CA ASP A 196 -9.09 -0.50 4.22
C ASP A 196 -8.61 -0.07 2.83
N PRO A 197 -7.46 0.61 2.70
CA PRO A 197 -6.94 1.03 1.41
C PRO A 197 -6.46 -0.14 0.54
N ASP A 198 -6.26 -1.33 1.11
CA ASP A 198 -5.92 -2.55 0.37
C ASP A 198 -7.18 -3.35 -0.07
N ASP A 199 -8.38 -3.08 0.51
CA ASP A 199 -9.67 -3.70 0.11
C ASP A 199 -10.80 -2.67 -0.01
N ILE A 200 -10.67 -1.79 -0.98
CA ILE A 200 -11.71 -0.77 -1.28
C ILE A 200 -13.04 -1.41 -1.69
N ALA A 201 -12.99 -2.58 -2.33
CA ALA A 201 -14.19 -3.28 -2.75
C ALA A 201 -15.10 -3.68 -1.57
N ALA A 202 -14.53 -3.98 -0.39
CA ALA A 202 -15.29 -4.23 0.83
C ALA A 202 -16.08 -2.98 1.26
N SER A 203 -15.43 -1.80 1.26
CA SER A 203 -16.08 -0.53 1.61
C SER A 203 -17.19 -0.14 0.63
N ILE A 204 -16.99 -0.38 -0.67
CA ILE A 204 -18.02 -0.13 -1.68
C ILE A 204 -19.22 -1.06 -1.48
N ARG A 205 -18.98 -2.35 -1.18
CA ARG A 205 -20.06 -3.31 -0.92
C ARG A 205 -20.85 -3.00 0.35
N ALA A 206 -20.17 -2.47 1.38
CA ALA A 206 -20.80 -2.12 2.65
C ALA A 206 -21.73 -0.90 2.54
N ASP A 207 -21.51 -0.03 1.54
CA ASP A 207 -22.26 1.23 1.33
C ASP A 207 -22.37 2.10 2.61
N ASP A 208 -21.31 2.07 3.43
CA ASP A 208 -21.28 2.67 4.77
C ASP A 208 -20.76 4.10 4.80
N THR A 209 -20.52 4.68 3.63
CA THR A 209 -19.93 6.02 3.47
C THR A 209 -18.52 6.16 4.05
N SER A 210 -17.79 5.04 4.24
CA SER A 210 -16.43 5.03 4.80
C SER A 210 -15.39 5.71 3.89
N LEU A 211 -15.64 5.78 2.59
CA LEU A 211 -14.74 6.44 1.63
C LEU A 211 -14.83 7.98 1.67
N ILE A 212 -15.80 8.54 2.39
CA ILE A 212 -15.98 10.00 2.47
C ILE A 212 -14.98 10.60 3.46
N ASN A 213 -14.14 11.50 2.97
CA ASN A 213 -13.29 12.32 3.85
C ASN A 213 -14.12 13.44 4.49
N ARG A 214 -14.57 13.23 5.72
CA ARG A 214 -15.40 14.18 6.45
C ARG A 214 -14.65 15.43 6.92
N SER A 215 -13.32 15.38 6.96
CA SER A 215 -12.50 16.56 7.24
C SER A 215 -12.58 17.61 6.13
N LEU A 216 -12.94 17.18 4.90
CA LEU A 216 -13.06 18.03 3.72
C LEU A 216 -14.51 18.18 3.24
N SER A 217 -15.48 17.56 3.94
CA SER A 217 -16.88 17.60 3.56
C SER A 217 -17.61 18.76 4.24
N ALA A 218 -18.52 19.41 3.54
CA ALA A 218 -19.38 20.43 4.11
C ALA A 218 -20.38 19.81 5.10
N PHE A 219 -20.56 20.43 6.25
CA PHE A 219 -21.56 20.06 7.23
C PHE A 219 -22.13 21.30 7.93
N SER A 220 -23.29 21.15 8.58
CA SER A 220 -23.92 22.23 9.33
C SER A 220 -23.28 22.34 10.73
N ALA A 221 -22.49 23.37 10.93
CA ALA A 221 -21.79 23.60 12.21
C ALA A 221 -22.71 24.09 13.34
N GLY A 222 -23.90 24.59 13.01
CA GLY A 222 -24.85 25.12 13.99
C GLY A 222 -24.27 26.25 14.83
N SER A 223 -24.61 26.27 16.12
CA SER A 223 -24.20 27.33 17.06
C SER A 223 -22.69 27.36 17.34
N VAL A 224 -21.95 26.31 17.06
CA VAL A 224 -20.48 26.27 17.22
C VAL A 224 -19.81 27.30 16.32
N PHE A 225 -20.44 27.61 15.18
CA PHE A 225 -19.91 28.61 14.24
C PHE A 225 -19.91 30.05 14.80
N LYS A 226 -20.63 30.31 15.87
CA LYS A 226 -20.66 31.65 16.53
C LYS A 226 -19.28 32.10 17.03
N VAL A 227 -18.38 31.15 17.35
CA VAL A 227 -17.01 31.47 17.76
C VAL A 227 -16.21 32.09 16.60
N VAL A 228 -16.59 31.83 15.34
CA VAL A 228 -15.94 32.40 14.16
C VAL A 228 -16.54 33.77 13.81
N LEU A 229 -17.78 34.04 14.25
CA LEU A 229 -18.51 35.28 13.97
C LEU A 229 -18.34 36.36 15.07
N ALA A 230 -17.69 36.01 16.17
CA ALA A 230 -17.41 36.91 17.30
C ALA A 230 -16.04 37.60 17.12
#